data_a501522197d84629a11ddfe4c8064461
#
_entry.id   a501522197d84629a11ddfe4c8064461
#
_cell.length_a   1.000
_cell.length_b   1.000
_cell.length_c   1.000
_cell.angle_alpha   90.00
_cell.angle_beta   90.00
_cell.angle_gamma   90.00
#
_symmetry.space_group_name_H-M   'P 1'
#
loop_
_entity.id
_entity.type
_entity.pdbx_description
1 polymer ?
#
loop_
_entity_poly.entity_id
_entity_poly.type
_entity_poly.pdbx_seq_one_letter_code
_entity_poly.pdbx_strand_id
1 'polypeptide(L)' 'MEKKSIKVWAATNKNGFLVVTTDKPKKNEATGKWEGKYYINSIIYGMIKDLFDKAHMNWQCEPEYFEFGIE' A
#
# COMPACT_ATOMS: atom_id res chain seq x y z
N MET A 1 2.97 12.63 -25.85
CA MET A 1 2.53 11.36 -25.23
C MET A 1 2.35 11.56 -23.73
N GLU A 2 1.19 11.24 -23.25
CA GLU A 2 0.94 11.37 -21.83
C GLU A 2 1.60 10.23 -21.05
N LYS A 3 2.32 10.59 -20.00
CA LYS A 3 2.85 9.60 -19.10
C LYS A 3 1.74 9.15 -18.16
N LYS A 4 1.53 7.85 -18.09
CA LYS A 4 0.61 7.27 -17.12
C LYS A 4 1.36 6.95 -15.84
N SER A 5 0.72 7.19 -14.74
CA SER A 5 1.28 6.80 -13.45
C SER A 5 0.27 6.00 -12.65
N ILE A 6 0.79 5.06 -11.87
CA ILE A 6 0.00 4.31 -10.89
C ILE A 6 0.26 4.93 -9.53
N LYS A 7 -0.81 5.43 -8.92
CA LYS A 7 -0.74 6.06 -7.60
C LYS A 7 -1.43 5.16 -6.60
N VAL A 8 -0.68 4.72 -5.61
CA VAL A 8 -1.18 3.76 -4.62
C VAL A 8 -0.71 4.12 -3.23
N TRP A 9 -1.41 3.61 -2.25
CA TRP A 9 -1.05 3.70 -0.84
C TRP A 9 -0.77 2.30 -0.32
N ALA A 10 0.19 2.20 0.57
CA ALA A 10 0.54 0.93 1.18
C ALA A 10 0.52 1.06 2.69
N ALA A 11 -0.02 0.07 3.35
CA ALA A 11 -0.11 0.05 4.81
C ALA A 11 -0.02 -1.40 5.29
N THR A 12 0.28 -1.57 6.57
CA THR A 12 0.40 -2.90 7.17
C THR A 12 -0.74 -3.11 8.16
N ASN A 13 -1.47 -4.21 7.99
CA ASN A 13 -2.53 -4.60 8.92
C ASN A 13 -1.94 -5.04 10.26
N LYS A 14 -2.80 -5.12 11.28
CA LYS A 14 -2.39 -5.53 12.62
C LYS A 14 -1.73 -6.90 12.65
N ASN A 15 -2.14 -7.79 11.73
CA ASN A 15 -1.56 -9.13 11.62
C ASN A 15 -0.24 -9.17 10.84
N GLY A 16 0.25 -8.03 10.37
CA GLY A 16 1.51 -7.95 9.65
C GLY A 16 1.40 -8.04 8.12
N PHE A 17 0.20 -8.23 7.58
CA PHE A 17 0.03 -8.31 6.13
C PHE A 17 0.03 -6.92 5.49
N LEU A 18 0.74 -6.80 4.39
CA LEU A 18 0.74 -5.60 3.57
C LEU A 18 -0.53 -5.51 2.75
N VAL A 19 -1.11 -4.31 2.71
CA VAL A 19 -2.22 -4.00 1.80
C VAL A 19 -1.85 -2.81 0.94
N VAL A 20 -2.32 -2.83 -0.30
CA VAL A 20 -2.10 -1.76 -1.27
C VAL A 20 -3.46 -1.27 -1.74
N THR A 21 -3.67 0.03 -1.71
CA THR A 21 -4.95 0.64 -2.08
C THR A 21 -4.74 1.77 -3.07
N THR A 22 -5.77 2.08 -3.86
CA THR A 22 -5.71 3.19 -4.82
C THR A 22 -6.10 4.53 -4.19
N ASP A 23 -6.78 4.50 -3.05
CA ASP A 23 -7.13 5.68 -2.27
C ASP A 23 -6.46 5.60 -0.91
N LYS A 24 -6.43 6.72 -0.19
CA LYS A 24 -5.83 6.73 1.14
C LYS A 24 -6.65 5.81 2.06
N PRO A 25 -6.05 4.75 2.59
CA PRO A 25 -6.79 3.81 3.42
C PRO A 25 -7.10 4.39 4.80
N LYS A 26 -8.15 3.88 5.39
CA LYS A 26 -8.57 4.26 6.74
C LYS A 26 -8.32 3.11 7.70
N LYS A 27 -7.79 3.44 8.85
CA LYS A 27 -7.52 2.45 9.88
C LYS A 27 -8.81 2.02 10.56
N ASN A 28 -9.06 0.72 10.60
CA ASN A 28 -10.17 0.15 11.34
C ASN A 28 -9.63 -0.70 12.48
N GLU A 29 -9.63 -0.15 13.67
CA GLU A 29 -9.07 -0.84 14.82
C GLU A 29 -9.93 -2.02 15.28
N ALA A 30 -11.22 -2.00 14.98
CA ALA A 30 -12.11 -3.11 15.32
C ALA A 30 -11.76 -4.39 14.56
N THR A 31 -11.35 -4.25 13.29
CA THR A 31 -10.98 -5.40 12.46
C THR A 31 -9.47 -5.63 12.40
N GLY A 32 -8.68 -4.66 12.81
CA GLY A 32 -7.22 -4.72 12.68
C GLY A 32 -6.74 -4.59 11.25
N LYS A 33 -7.50 -3.88 10.41
CA LYS A 33 -7.20 -3.76 8.98
C LYS A 33 -7.27 -2.32 8.52
N TRP A 34 -6.52 -2.02 7.46
CA TRP A 34 -6.66 -0.78 6.72
C TRP A 34 -7.71 -1.00 5.62
N GLU A 35 -8.67 -0.09 5.51
CA GLU A 35 -9.77 -0.19 4.58
C GLU A 35 -9.68 0.85 3.48
N GLY A 36 -9.96 0.44 2.25
CA GLY A 36 -9.94 1.29 1.06
C GLY A 36 -10.15 0.44 -0.17
N LYS A 37 -9.94 1.03 -1.35
CA LYS A 37 -10.04 0.29 -2.60
C LYS A 37 -8.74 -0.48 -2.82
N TYR A 38 -8.77 -1.77 -2.58
CA TYR A 38 -7.60 -2.61 -2.76
C TYR A 38 -7.17 -2.67 -4.22
N TYR A 39 -5.88 -2.52 -4.43
CA TYR A 39 -5.29 -2.60 -5.76
C TYR A 39 -4.60 -3.96 -5.91
N ILE A 40 -5.10 -4.78 -6.82
CA ILE A 40 -4.59 -6.14 -7.00
C ILE A 40 -3.68 -6.16 -8.23
N ASN A 41 -2.38 -6.17 -7.99
CA ASN A 41 -1.37 -6.26 -9.03
C ASN A 41 -0.13 -6.88 -8.40
N SER A 42 0.19 -8.12 -8.79
CA SER A 42 1.27 -8.88 -8.17
C SER A 42 2.65 -8.24 -8.35
N ILE A 43 2.88 -7.59 -9.48
CA ILE A 43 4.17 -6.94 -9.74
C ILE A 43 4.36 -5.72 -8.85
N ILE A 44 3.35 -4.84 -8.82
CA ILE A 44 3.39 -3.64 -7.97
C ILE A 44 3.42 -4.02 -6.50
N TYR A 45 2.62 -5.01 -6.11
CA TYR A 45 2.61 -5.50 -4.73
C TYR A 45 3.99 -6.00 -4.30
N GLY A 46 4.66 -6.77 -5.15
CA GLY A 46 5.99 -7.28 -4.85
C GLY A 46 7.03 -6.17 -4.69
N MET A 47 6.97 -5.14 -5.55
CA MET A 47 7.86 -4.00 -5.46
C MET A 47 7.66 -3.23 -4.16
N ILE A 48 6.41 -2.98 -3.79
CA ILE A 48 6.08 -2.25 -2.57
C ILE A 48 6.46 -3.08 -1.35
N LYS A 49 6.20 -4.37 -1.37
CA LYS A 49 6.54 -5.26 -0.26
C LYS A 49 8.03 -5.22 0.06
N ASP A 50 8.88 -5.23 -0.98
CA ASP A 50 10.31 -5.13 -0.78
C ASP A 50 10.71 -3.82 -0.11
N LEU A 51 10.11 -2.71 -0.53
CA LEU A 51 10.36 -1.40 0.08
C LEU A 51 9.87 -1.34 1.53
N PHE A 52 8.72 -1.95 1.80
CA PHE A 52 8.16 -1.98 3.15
C PHE A 52 9.01 -2.81 4.10
N ASP A 53 9.49 -3.96 3.65
CA ASP A 53 10.36 -4.79 4.46
C ASP A 53 11.62 -4.03 4.88
N LYS A 54 12.18 -3.25 3.97
CA LYS A 54 13.36 -2.44 4.25
C LYS A 54 13.06 -1.29 5.22
N ALA A 55 11.86 -0.76 5.17
CA ALA A 55 11.44 0.34 6.03
C ALA A 55 10.92 -0.12 7.40
N HIS A 56 10.77 -1.42 7.61
CA HIS A 56 10.23 -2.01 8.85
C HIS A 56 8.85 -1.47 9.22
N MET A 57 7.98 -1.32 8.22
CA MET A 57 6.62 -0.80 8.44
C MET A 57 5.77 -1.79 9.24
N ASN A 58 4.90 -1.25 10.10
CA ASN A 58 4.01 -2.07 10.92
C ASN A 58 2.63 -1.41 11.05
N TRP A 59 1.75 -2.03 11.86
CA TRP A 59 0.37 -1.55 12.06
C TRP A 59 0.29 -0.10 12.55
N GLN A 60 1.26 0.34 13.33
CA GLN A 60 1.27 1.67 13.92
C GLN A 60 1.79 2.75 12.96
N CYS A 61 2.39 2.35 11.85
CA CYS A 61 2.88 3.29 10.86
C CYS A 61 1.75 3.81 9.97
N GLU A 62 1.84 5.09 9.60
CA GLU A 62 0.90 5.69 8.66
C GLU A 62 1.05 5.07 7.28
N PRO A 63 -0.03 5.06 6.47
CA PRO A 63 0.08 4.60 5.09
C PRO A 63 1.11 5.41 4.32
N GLU A 64 1.87 4.74 3.48
CA GLU A 64 2.86 5.39 2.66
C GLU A 64 2.39 5.48 1.21
N TYR A 65 2.61 6.63 0.60
CA TYR A 65 2.19 6.89 -0.75
C TYR A 65 3.29 6.51 -1.73
N PHE A 66 2.91 5.79 -2.78
CA PHE A 66 3.82 5.39 -3.85
C PHE A 66 3.25 5.81 -5.20
N GLU A 67 4.13 6.25 -6.07
CA GLU A 67 3.75 6.58 -7.45
C GLU A 67 4.72 5.90 -8.40
N PHE A 68 4.19 5.10 -9.32
CA PHE A 68 4.98 4.39 -10.32
C PHE A 68 4.66 4.93 -11.70
N GLY A 69 5.70 5.37 -12.41
CA GLY A 69 5.53 5.82 -13.78
C GLY A 69 5.44 4.64 -14.74
N ILE A 70 4.50 4.72 -15.67
CA ILE A 70 4.33 3.75 -16.75
C ILE A 70 4.36 4.50 -18.06
N GLU A 71 5.22 4.07 -18.95
CA GLU A 71 5.26 4.61 -20.32
C GLU A 71 4.60 3.69 -21.30
#